data_b37f8d16df242a0b17a6d8e43c53f291
#
_entry.id   b37f8d16df242a0b17a6d8e43c53f291
#
_cell.length_a   1.000
_cell.length_b   1.000
_cell.length_c   1.000
_cell.angle_alpha   90.00
_cell.angle_beta   90.00
_cell.angle_gamma   90.00
#
_symmetry.space_group_name_H-M   'P 1'
#
loop_
_entity.id
_entity.type
_entity.pdbx_description
1 polymer ?
#
loop_
_entity_poly.entity_id
_entity_poly.type
_entity_poly.pdbx_seq_one_letter_code
_entity_poly.pdbx_strand_id
1 'polypeptide(L)' 'MDKYVCMVCGYIFDPSEHDNTAFEDMPEDWICPLCGVGKDQFTQQI' A
#
# COMPACT_ATOMS: atom_id res chain seq x y z
N MET A 1 6.87 -2.66 -10.77
CA MET A 1 5.95 -3.19 -9.76
C MET A 1 4.71 -2.32 -9.70
N ASP A 2 3.60 -2.93 -9.35
CA ASP A 2 2.33 -2.21 -9.36
C ASP A 2 2.18 -1.33 -8.13
N LYS A 3 1.63 -0.14 -8.35
CA LYS A 3 1.31 0.75 -7.25
C LYS A 3 -0.07 0.42 -6.70
N TYR A 4 -0.28 0.73 -5.44
CA TYR A 4 -1.57 0.53 -4.80
C TYR A 4 -2.01 1.85 -4.16
N VAL A 5 -3.32 2.04 -4.09
CA VAL A 5 -3.88 3.26 -3.54
C VAL A 5 -4.79 2.93 -2.37
N CYS A 6 -4.64 3.68 -1.29
CA CYS A 6 -5.53 3.55 -0.13
C CYS A 6 -6.90 4.13 -0.49
N MET A 7 -7.95 3.32 -0.32
CA MET A 7 -9.30 3.74 -0.66
C MET A 7 -9.89 4.71 0.36
N VAL A 8 -9.23 4.90 1.48
CA VAL A 8 -9.73 5.76 2.55
C VAL A 8 -9.13 7.16 2.48
N CYS A 9 -7.80 7.26 2.38
CA CYS A 9 -7.14 8.57 2.40
C CYS A 9 -6.45 8.93 1.08
N GLY A 10 -6.37 7.99 0.13
CA GLY A 10 -5.73 8.24 -1.15
C GLY A 10 -4.22 8.10 -1.16
N TYR A 11 -3.64 7.52 -0.11
CA TYR A 11 -2.21 7.29 -0.06
C TYR A 11 -1.78 6.34 -1.19
N ILE A 12 -0.70 6.70 -1.88
CA ILE A 12 -0.17 5.86 -2.95
C ILE A 12 1.00 5.05 -2.41
N PHE A 13 0.86 3.73 -2.43
CA PHE A 13 1.95 2.83 -2.09
C PHE A 13 2.78 2.61 -3.35
N ASP A 14 4.03 3.06 -3.30
CA ASP A 14 4.97 2.89 -4.41
C ASP A 14 6.07 1.93 -3.96
N PRO A 15 6.13 0.71 -4.54
CA PRO A 15 7.14 -0.27 -4.13
C PRO A 15 8.57 0.26 -4.21
N SER A 16 8.86 1.14 -5.16
CA SER A 16 10.23 1.66 -5.30
C SER A 16 10.66 2.52 -4.12
N GLU A 17 9.70 3.06 -3.37
CA GLU A 17 9.98 3.84 -2.17
C GLU A 17 10.10 2.96 -0.92
N HIS A 18 9.86 1.65 -1.09
CA HIS A 18 9.92 0.67 -0.01
C HIS A 18 10.93 -0.42 -0.32
N ASP A 19 12.11 -0.01 -0.79
CA ASP A 19 13.22 -0.92 -1.14
C ASP A 19 12.81 -1.96 -2.18
N ASN A 20 11.98 -1.56 -3.14
CA ASN A 20 11.47 -2.43 -4.20
C ASN A 20 10.70 -3.63 -3.64
N THR A 21 10.03 -3.44 -2.51
CA THR A 21 9.21 -4.48 -1.92
C THR A 21 7.79 -4.37 -2.47
N ALA A 22 7.31 -5.43 -3.12
CA ALA A 22 5.97 -5.45 -3.67
C ALA A 22 4.94 -5.35 -2.54
N PHE A 23 3.75 -4.81 -2.86
CA PHE A 23 2.70 -4.65 -1.85
C PHE A 23 2.34 -5.99 -1.22
N GLU A 24 2.27 -7.04 -2.03
CA GLU A 24 1.93 -8.38 -1.57
C GLU A 24 3.00 -8.99 -0.67
N ASP A 25 4.23 -8.46 -0.72
CA ASP A 25 5.33 -8.90 0.15
C ASP A 25 5.36 -8.15 1.47
N MET A 26 4.53 -7.13 1.62
CA MET A 26 4.42 -6.41 2.88
C MET A 26 3.77 -7.29 3.95
N PRO A 27 4.12 -7.08 5.24
CA PRO A 27 3.49 -7.85 6.32
C PRO A 27 1.98 -7.70 6.30
N GLU A 28 1.28 -8.74 6.75
CA GLU A 28 -0.19 -8.68 6.81
C GLU A 28 -0.69 -7.62 7.76
N ASP A 29 0.10 -7.29 8.76
CA ASP A 29 -0.26 -6.27 9.75
C ASP A 29 0.21 -4.87 9.37
N TRP A 30 0.76 -4.72 8.15
CA TRP A 30 1.14 -3.40 7.66
C TRP A 30 -0.10 -2.55 7.45
N ILE A 31 -0.01 -1.30 7.85
CA ILE A 31 -1.12 -0.37 7.77
C ILE A 31 -0.71 0.88 7.00
N CYS A 32 -1.72 1.61 6.51
CA CYS A 32 -1.48 2.88 5.85
C CYS A 32 -0.84 3.88 6.82
N PRO A 33 0.29 4.50 6.45
CA PRO A 33 0.96 5.44 7.35
C PRO A 33 0.22 6.75 7.53
N LEU A 34 -0.79 7.02 6.71
CA LEU A 34 -1.56 8.26 6.80
C LEU A 34 -2.85 8.09 7.59
N CYS A 35 -3.62 7.06 7.32
CA CYS A 35 -4.92 6.87 7.96
C CYS A 35 -5.00 5.63 8.85
N GLY A 36 -4.03 4.74 8.76
CA GLY A 36 -3.95 3.59 9.65
C GLY A 36 -4.85 2.41 9.31
N VAL A 37 -5.44 2.38 8.13
CA VAL A 37 -6.25 1.24 7.72
C VAL A 37 -5.35 0.10 7.23
N GLY A 38 -5.86 -1.11 7.25
CA GLY A 38 -5.11 -2.29 6.83
C GLY A 38 -4.97 -2.40 5.32
N LYS A 39 -4.23 -3.42 4.89
CA LYS A 39 -3.98 -3.66 3.47
C LYS A 39 -5.26 -3.92 2.69
N ASP A 40 -6.28 -4.43 3.34
CA ASP A 40 -7.55 -4.75 2.69
C ASP A 40 -8.28 -3.52 2.15
N GLN A 41 -7.87 -2.33 2.58
CA GLN A 41 -8.42 -1.07 2.08
C GLN A 41 -7.65 -0.51 0.89
N PHE A 42 -6.64 -1.21 0.43
CA PHE A 42 -5.87 -0.80 -0.73
C PHE A 42 -6.35 -1.53 -1.98
N THR A 43 -6.29 -0.83 -3.10
CA THR A 43 -6.58 -1.43 -4.39
C THR A 43 -5.42 -1.14 -5.34
N GLN A 44 -5.21 -2.03 -6.30
CA GLN A 44 -4.15 -1.86 -7.27
C GLN A 44 -4.44 -0.66 -8.17
N GLN A 45 -3.48 0.22 -8.30
CA GLN A 45 -3.59 1.35 -9.21
C GLN A 45 -3.00 0.95 -10.56
N ILE A 46 -3.81 1.02 -11.58
CA ILE A 46 -3.40 0.67 -12.94
C ILE A 46 -2.96 1.92 -13.70
#